data_477657acb88dbdfedbcb02ccd34f2c7e
#
_entry.id   477657acb88dbdfedbcb02ccd34f2c7e
#
_cell.length_a   1.000
_cell.length_b   1.000
_cell.length_c   1.000
_cell.angle_alpha   90.00
_cell.angle_beta   90.00
_cell.angle_gamma   90.00
#
_symmetry.space_group_name_H-M   'P 1'
#
loop_
_entity.id
_entity.type
_entity.pdbx_description
1 polymer ?
#
loop_
_entity_poly.entity_id
_entity_poly.type
_entity_poly.pdbx_seq_one_letter_code
_entity_poly.pdbx_strand_id
1 'polypeptide(L)' 'MATGTVKWFNAAKGYGFITPDEGGKDLFVHFSQIAGEGYKSLDEGARVEYEPREGQKGPEAADVTAI' A
#
# COMPACT_ATOMS: atom_id res chain seq x y z
N MET A 1 -3.48 -11.32 6.99
CA MET A 1 -3.17 -10.23 6.05
C MET A 1 -4.45 -9.67 5.45
N ALA A 2 -4.52 -8.39 5.28
CA ALA A 2 -5.66 -7.75 4.66
C ALA A 2 -5.39 -7.58 3.16
N THR A 3 -6.44 -7.35 2.39
CA THR A 3 -6.33 -7.10 0.96
C THR A 3 -6.97 -5.77 0.60
N GLY A 4 -6.51 -5.19 -0.48
CA GLY A 4 -7.04 -3.93 -0.96
C GLY A 4 -6.62 -3.64 -2.38
N THR A 5 -6.95 -2.43 -2.83
CA THR A 5 -6.63 -1.98 -4.18
C THR A 5 -5.82 -0.70 -4.09
N VAL A 6 -4.78 -0.60 -4.89
CA VAL A 6 -3.96 0.62 -4.94
C VAL A 6 -4.81 1.74 -5.51
N LYS A 7 -5.02 2.78 -4.72
CA LYS A 7 -5.77 3.96 -5.16
C LYS A 7 -4.91 4.79 -6.10
N TRP A 8 -3.69 5.07 -5.68
CA TRP A 8 -2.66 5.69 -6.51
C TRP A 8 -1.31 5.51 -5.85
N PHE A 9 -0.27 5.63 -6.64
CA PHE A 9 1.09 5.55 -6.12
C PHE A 9 1.99 6.46 -6.94
N ASN A 10 2.78 7.28 -6.25
CA ASN A 10 3.72 8.18 -6.90
C ASN A 10 5.14 7.65 -6.72
N ALA A 11 5.67 7.02 -7.74
CA ALA A 11 6.99 6.41 -7.68
C ALA A 11 8.10 7.44 -7.46
N ALA A 12 7.92 8.65 -7.98
CA ALA A 12 8.92 9.70 -7.80
C ALA A 12 9.01 10.15 -6.35
N LYS A 13 7.87 10.21 -5.66
CA LYS A 13 7.84 10.58 -4.24
C LYS A 13 7.99 9.38 -3.32
N GLY A 14 7.73 8.17 -3.83
CA GLY A 14 7.91 6.94 -3.08
C GLY A 14 6.79 6.60 -2.12
N TYR A 15 5.57 7.05 -2.39
CA TYR A 15 4.44 6.69 -1.53
C TYR A 15 3.12 6.74 -2.29
N GLY A 16 2.10 6.17 -1.68
CA GLY A 16 0.77 6.16 -2.24
C GLY A 16 -0.25 5.73 -1.20
N PHE A 17 -1.42 5.34 -1.67
CA PHE A 17 -2.52 4.94 -0.81
C PHE A 17 -3.20 3.69 -1.33
N ILE A 18 -3.68 2.89 -0.40
CA ILE A 18 -4.42 1.66 -0.69
C ILE A 18 -5.82 1.80 -0.13
N THR A 19 -6.82 1.47 -0.94
CA THR A 19 -8.21 1.43 -0.50
C THR A 19 -8.50 0.03 0.02
N PRO A 20 -8.78 -0.14 1.32
CA PRO A 20 -8.99 -1.47 1.88
C PRO A 20 -10.30 -2.08 1.37
N ASP A 21 -10.29 -3.41 1.15
CA ASP A 21 -11.49 -4.12 0.71
C ASP A 21 -12.62 -4.03 1.72
N GLU A 22 -12.27 -3.97 3.00
CA GLU A 22 -13.27 -3.89 4.07
C GLU A 22 -13.94 -2.53 4.15
N GLY A 23 -13.40 -1.54 3.45
CA GLY A 23 -13.88 -0.17 3.55
C GLY A 23 -13.15 0.59 4.64
N GLY A 24 -13.57 1.82 4.87
CA GLY A 24 -12.92 2.68 5.84
C GLY A 24 -11.90 3.60 5.20
N LYS A 25 -10.97 4.07 5.99
CA LYS A 25 -9.97 5.03 5.52
C LYS A 25 -8.93 4.37 4.65
N ASP A 26 -8.45 5.10 3.64
CA ASP A 26 -7.33 4.65 2.82
C ASP A 26 -6.08 4.52 3.70
N LEU A 27 -5.22 3.56 3.35
CA LEU A 27 -4.00 3.33 4.08
C LEU A 27 -2.81 3.93 3.33
N PHE A 28 -1.96 4.61 4.05
CA PHE A 28 -0.72 5.14 3.51
C PHE A 28 0.25 3.97 3.25
N VAL A 29 0.92 3.98 2.11
CA VAL A 29 1.95 2.99 1.81
C VAL A 29 3.20 3.70 1.33
N HIS A 30 4.33 3.41 1.98
CA HIS A 30 5.63 3.94 1.60
C HIS A 30 6.38 2.87 0.81
N PHE A 31 7.24 3.29 -0.13
CA PHE A 31 7.92 2.31 -0.98
C PHE A 31 8.74 1.31 -0.18
N SER A 32 9.23 1.69 1.00
CA SER A 32 9.99 0.78 1.85
C SER A 32 9.15 -0.37 2.40
N GLN A 33 7.83 -0.26 2.34
CA GLN A 33 6.92 -1.30 2.81
C GLN A 33 6.45 -2.23 1.69
N ILE A 34 6.90 -2.00 0.48
CA ILE A 34 6.57 -2.88 -0.65
C ILE A 34 7.57 -4.03 -0.66
N ALA A 35 7.05 -5.25 -0.53
CA ALA A 35 7.90 -6.44 -0.53
C ALA A 35 8.41 -6.75 -1.93
N GLY A 36 9.57 -7.40 -2.00
CA GLY A 36 10.16 -7.83 -3.25
C GLY A 36 11.46 -7.12 -3.56
N GLU A 37 12.06 -7.50 -4.67
CA GLU A 37 13.32 -6.94 -5.12
C GLU A 37 13.12 -6.05 -6.33
N GLY A 38 14.10 -5.20 -6.59
CA GLY A 38 14.10 -4.35 -7.76
C GLY A 38 13.27 -3.09 -7.58
N TYR A 39 12.63 -2.67 -8.65
CA TYR A 39 11.87 -1.44 -8.66
C TYR A 39 10.60 -1.58 -7.83
N LYS A 40 10.50 -0.74 -6.80
CA LYS A 40 9.38 -0.82 -5.86
C LYS A 40 8.34 0.23 -6.21
N SER A 41 7.34 -0.17 -6.95
CA SER A 41 6.22 0.70 -7.28
C SER A 41 4.94 -0.14 -7.39
N LEU A 42 3.82 0.54 -7.31
CA LEU A 42 2.51 -0.11 -7.42
C LEU A 42 1.72 0.58 -8.51
N ASP A 43 1.04 -0.23 -9.32
CA ASP A 43 0.18 0.32 -10.36
C ASP A 43 -1.18 0.70 -9.78
N GLU A 44 -1.74 1.80 -10.27
CA GLU A 44 -3.08 2.21 -9.88
C GLU A 44 -4.08 1.11 -10.24
N GLY A 45 -4.91 0.74 -9.28
CA GLY A 45 -5.88 -0.32 -9.47
C GLY A 45 -5.36 -1.73 -9.19
N ALA A 46 -4.06 -1.88 -8.90
CA ALA A 46 -3.50 -3.19 -8.62
C ALA A 46 -4.03 -3.74 -7.30
N ARG A 47 -4.22 -5.06 -7.26
CA ARG A 47 -4.64 -5.75 -6.04
C ARG A 47 -3.42 -6.08 -5.21
N VAL A 48 -3.53 -5.84 -3.91
CA VAL A 48 -2.41 -6.10 -3.01
C VAL A 48 -2.88 -6.74 -1.71
N GLU A 49 -1.95 -7.44 -1.08
CA GLU A 49 -2.11 -7.98 0.25
C GLU A 49 -1.15 -7.23 1.16
N TYR A 50 -1.58 -6.89 2.36
CA TYR A 50 -0.76 -6.08 3.24
C TYR A 50 -1.12 -6.34 4.70
N GLU A 51 -0.26 -5.85 5.60
CA GLU A 51 -0.51 -5.89 7.03
C GLU A 51 -0.89 -4.47 7.48
N PRO A 52 -2.12 -4.27 7.97
CA PRO A 52 -2.52 -2.94 8.45
C PRO A 52 -1.89 -2.64 9.80
N ARG A 53 -1.48 -1.38 9.98
CA ARG A 53 -0.97 -0.93 11.27
C ARG A 53 -1.15 0.56 11.41
N GLU A 54 -1.01 1.06 12.64
CA GLU A 54 -1.08 2.49 12.90
C GLU A 54 0.30 3.12 12.73
N GLY A 55 0.37 4.18 11.95
CA GLY A 55 1.58 4.93 11.76
C GLY A 55 1.43 6.36 12.23
N GLN A 56 2.47 7.17 12.04
CA GLN A 56 2.45 8.56 12.44
C GLN A 56 1.42 9.39 11.70
N LYS A 57 1.14 9.01 10.46
CA LYS A 57 0.18 9.74 9.61
C LYS A 57 -1.20 9.12 9.62
N GLY A 58 -1.42 8.13 10.46
CA GLY A 58 -2.68 7.39 10.53
C GLY A 58 -2.49 5.96 10.06
N PRO A 59 -3.56 5.31 9.55
CA PRO A 59 -3.44 3.92 9.13
C PRO A 59 -2.43 3.75 8.01
N GLU A 60 -1.57 2.73 8.14
CA GLU A 60 -0.53 2.42 7.15
C GLU A 60 -0.59 0.96 6.75
N ALA A 61 -0.11 0.68 5.54
CA ALA A 61 0.03 -0.68 5.04
C ALA A 61 1.50 -1.08 5.11
N ALA A 62 1.78 -2.25 5.70
CA ALA A 62 3.12 -2.80 5.80
C ALA A 62 3.19 -4.12 5.05
N ASP A 63 4.39 -4.52 4.63
CA ASP A 63 4.62 -5.79 3.94
C ASP A 63 3.70 -5.97 2.75
N VAL A 64 3.60 -4.94 1.92
CA VAL A 64 2.68 -4.92 0.78
C VAL A 64 3.21 -5.83 -0.34
N THR A 65 2.35 -6.71 -0.82
CA THR A 65 2.69 -7.66 -1.87
C THR A 65 1.58 -7.68 -2.92
N ALA A 66 1.95 -7.62 -4.19
CA ALA A 66 0.98 -7.74 -5.27
C ALA A 66 0.39 -9.16 -5.32
N ILE A 67 -0.90 -9.25 -5.57
CA ILE A 67 -1.59 -10.53 -5.67
C ILE A 67 -2.30 -10.71 -7.00
#